data_15667a6e130f6aa4a36556f0ce903fc6
#
_entry.id   15667a6e130f6aa4a36556f0ce903fc6
#
_cell.length_a   1.000
_cell.length_b   1.000
_cell.length_c   1.000
_cell.angle_alpha   90.00
_cell.angle_beta   90.00
_cell.angle_gamma   90.00
#
_symmetry.space_group_name_H-M   'P 1'
#
loop_
_entity.id
_entity.type
_entity.pdbx_description
1 polymer ?
#
loop_
_entity_poly.entity_id
_entity_poly.type
_entity_poly.pdbx_seq_one_letter_code
_entity_poly.pdbx_strand_id
1 'polypeptide(L)'
;HSLLMIQEDSYYKNQDDISFDERVKVNYDHPNAFDTDLLIEQLGDLLEWKAIDIPVYDYVQHTRSKQTVHVEPKEVIIVEGILVLNDPRLRDLMDIKIFVDTDDDIRIIRRIKRDLEERGRSLQSVIDQYLSTVKPMYHQFIEPTKRYADIIVPEGGENQVAIDILVTKVRDIIS
;
A
#
# COMPACT_ATOMS: atom_id res chain seq x y z
N HIS A 1 -17.57 14.22 -9.64
CA HIS A 1 -16.14 13.97 -9.64
C HIS A 1 -15.88 12.48 -9.46
N SER A 2 -14.96 11.95 -10.23
CA SER A 2 -14.68 10.52 -10.26
C SER A 2 -13.35 10.23 -9.57
N LEU A 3 -13.34 9.18 -8.73
CA LEU A 3 -12.20 8.75 -7.95
C LEU A 3 -11.83 7.31 -8.30
N LEU A 4 -10.52 7.04 -8.42
CA LEU A 4 -9.95 5.70 -8.53
C LEU A 4 -9.03 5.45 -7.34
N MET A 5 -9.23 4.33 -6.64
CA MET A 5 -8.33 3.85 -5.59
C MET A 5 -7.46 2.72 -6.16
N ILE A 6 -6.15 2.85 -6.01
CA ILE A 6 -5.18 1.81 -6.38
C ILE A 6 -4.45 1.36 -5.13
N GLN A 7 -4.47 0.06 -4.89
CA GLN A 7 -3.79 -0.56 -3.76
C GLN A 7 -2.43 -1.12 -4.18
N GLU A 8 -1.36 -0.68 -3.53
CA GLU A 8 -0.01 -1.22 -3.76
C GLU A 8 0.03 -2.75 -3.58
N ASP A 9 -0.75 -3.28 -2.65
CA ASP A 9 -0.83 -4.72 -2.37
C ASP A 9 -1.32 -5.56 -3.56
N SER A 10 -1.98 -4.96 -4.55
CA SER A 10 -2.31 -5.64 -5.80
C SER A 10 -1.08 -5.91 -6.67
N TYR A 11 0.01 -5.20 -6.45
CA TYR A 11 1.23 -5.21 -7.27
C TYR A 11 2.37 -6.06 -6.70
N TYR A 12 2.09 -7.01 -5.80
CA TYR A 12 3.09 -8.01 -5.46
C TYR A 12 3.54 -8.75 -6.72
N LYS A 13 4.83 -9.09 -6.78
CA LYS A 13 5.41 -9.78 -7.93
C LYS A 13 4.77 -11.14 -8.15
N ASN A 14 4.68 -11.54 -9.43
CA ASN A 14 4.39 -12.92 -9.79
C ASN A 14 5.51 -13.83 -9.28
N GLN A 15 5.15 -14.93 -8.66
CA GLN A 15 6.07 -15.90 -8.06
C GLN A 15 5.83 -17.33 -8.57
N ASP A 16 5.30 -17.47 -9.78
CA ASP A 16 5.02 -18.78 -10.38
C ASP A 16 6.30 -19.59 -10.65
N ASP A 17 7.45 -18.92 -10.68
CA ASP A 17 8.78 -19.51 -10.91
C ASP A 17 9.40 -20.17 -9.67
N ILE A 18 8.84 -19.96 -8.49
CA ILE A 18 9.29 -20.57 -7.24
C ILE A 18 8.20 -21.43 -6.61
N SER A 19 8.61 -22.41 -5.78
CA SER A 19 7.69 -23.33 -5.11
C SER A 19 6.80 -22.61 -4.08
N PHE A 20 5.65 -23.20 -3.75
CA PHE A 20 4.76 -22.67 -2.73
C PHE A 20 5.46 -22.46 -1.38
N ASP A 21 6.30 -23.42 -0.96
CA ASP A 21 7.05 -23.33 0.31
C ASP A 21 8.04 -22.16 0.33
N GLU A 22 8.60 -21.80 -0.82
CA GLU A 22 9.46 -20.63 -0.96
C GLU A 22 8.66 -19.33 -0.96
N ARG A 23 7.48 -19.30 -1.64
CA ARG A 23 6.58 -18.13 -1.64
C ARG A 23 6.15 -17.74 -0.24
N VAL A 24 5.81 -18.71 0.61
CA VAL A 24 5.39 -18.48 2.00
C VAL A 24 6.49 -17.80 2.84
N LYS A 25 7.76 -17.98 2.46
CA LYS A 25 8.92 -17.41 3.17
C LYS A 25 9.33 -16.02 2.69
N VAL A 26 8.72 -15.51 1.63
CA VAL A 26 9.03 -14.19 1.08
C VAL A 26 8.68 -13.10 2.10
N ASN A 27 9.55 -12.11 2.22
CA ASN A 27 9.28 -10.91 3.02
C ASN A 27 8.42 -9.92 2.24
N TYR A 28 7.11 -9.98 2.46
CA TYR A 28 6.13 -9.13 1.77
C TYR A 28 6.12 -7.66 2.24
N ASP A 29 6.86 -7.33 3.29
CA ASP A 29 7.05 -5.93 3.75
C ASP A 29 8.32 -5.29 3.17
N HIS A 30 9.11 -6.04 2.39
CA HIS A 30 10.30 -5.53 1.73
C HIS A 30 9.94 -4.89 0.37
N PRO A 31 10.58 -3.76 -0.03
CA PRO A 31 10.32 -3.13 -1.33
C PRO A 31 10.45 -4.06 -2.53
N ASN A 32 11.37 -5.02 -2.48
CA ASN A 32 11.58 -6.00 -3.56
C ASN A 32 10.40 -6.97 -3.77
N ALA A 33 9.45 -7.04 -2.85
CA ALA A 33 8.26 -7.88 -3.02
C ALA A 33 7.27 -7.30 -4.03
N PHE A 34 7.34 -6.00 -4.30
CA PHE A 34 6.41 -5.28 -5.17
C PHE A 34 6.95 -5.12 -6.60
N ASP A 35 6.06 -5.21 -7.57
CA ASP A 35 6.30 -4.84 -8.96
C ASP A 35 6.06 -3.34 -9.14
N THR A 36 6.98 -2.56 -8.58
CA THR A 36 6.89 -1.11 -8.60
C THR A 36 7.00 -0.55 -10.01
N ASP A 37 7.75 -1.21 -10.90
CA ASP A 37 7.87 -0.80 -12.30
C ASP A 37 6.53 -0.88 -13.03
N LEU A 38 5.75 -1.93 -12.83
CA LEU A 38 4.40 -2.04 -13.38
C LEU A 38 3.46 -0.97 -12.81
N LEU A 39 3.54 -0.71 -11.50
CA LEU A 39 2.72 0.35 -10.88
C LEU A 39 3.04 1.72 -11.48
N ILE A 40 4.30 2.04 -11.68
CA ILE A 40 4.76 3.30 -12.30
C ILE A 40 4.24 3.40 -13.74
N GLU A 41 4.40 2.34 -14.53
CA GLU A 41 3.90 2.28 -15.92
C GLU A 41 2.39 2.54 -15.98
N GLN A 42 1.62 1.82 -15.17
CA GLN A 42 0.16 1.95 -15.15
C GLN A 42 -0.32 3.31 -14.63
N LEU A 43 0.34 3.88 -13.64
CA LEU A 43 0.04 5.25 -13.21
C LEU A 43 0.33 6.27 -14.31
N GLY A 44 1.43 6.09 -15.05
CA GLY A 44 1.74 6.91 -16.22
C GLY A 44 0.65 6.84 -17.28
N ASP A 45 0.15 5.65 -17.59
CA ASP A 45 -0.96 5.47 -18.54
C ASP A 45 -2.25 6.16 -18.07
N LEU A 46 -2.59 6.04 -16.79
CA LEU A 46 -3.76 6.72 -16.22
C LEU A 46 -3.63 8.24 -16.27
N LEU A 47 -2.44 8.79 -16.06
CA LEU A 47 -2.19 10.23 -16.18
C LEU A 47 -2.31 10.72 -17.64
N GLU A 48 -2.06 9.83 -18.60
CA GLU A 48 -2.31 10.08 -20.04
C GLU A 48 -3.74 9.75 -20.46
N TRP A 49 -4.66 9.54 -19.53
CA TRP A 49 -6.06 9.16 -19.76
C TRP A 49 -6.23 7.85 -20.53
N LYS A 50 -5.33 6.90 -20.33
CA LYS A 50 -5.44 5.53 -20.85
C LYS A 50 -5.95 4.59 -19.77
N ALA A 51 -6.79 3.64 -20.15
CA ALA A 51 -7.25 2.56 -19.29
C ALA A 51 -6.12 1.58 -18.98
N ILE A 52 -6.20 0.93 -17.83
CA ILE A 52 -5.24 -0.08 -17.38
C ILE A 52 -5.93 -1.35 -16.90
N ASP A 53 -5.18 -2.43 -16.84
CA ASP A 53 -5.60 -3.70 -16.25
C ASP A 53 -4.80 -3.96 -14.96
N ILE A 54 -5.42 -3.66 -13.81
CA ILE A 54 -4.79 -3.83 -12.50
C ILE A 54 -4.59 -5.32 -12.22
N PRO A 55 -3.39 -5.78 -11.81
CA PRO A 55 -3.18 -7.16 -11.42
C PRO A 55 -3.99 -7.53 -10.17
N VAL A 56 -4.36 -8.79 -10.08
CA VAL A 56 -5.02 -9.37 -8.90
C VAL A 56 -4.05 -10.35 -8.25
N TYR A 57 -3.75 -10.12 -6.97
CA TYR A 57 -2.89 -11.01 -6.20
C TYR A 57 -3.71 -12.08 -5.46
N ASP A 58 -3.29 -13.32 -5.58
CA ASP A 58 -3.88 -14.45 -4.87
C ASP A 58 -3.13 -14.69 -3.55
N TYR A 59 -3.73 -14.26 -2.44
CA TYR A 59 -3.14 -14.39 -1.10
C TYR A 59 -3.10 -15.83 -0.58
N VAL A 60 -3.89 -16.73 -1.16
CA VAL A 60 -3.88 -18.16 -0.80
C VAL A 60 -2.73 -18.87 -1.48
N GLN A 61 -2.49 -18.54 -2.75
CA GLN A 61 -1.41 -19.14 -3.55
C GLN A 61 -0.08 -18.37 -3.43
N HIS A 62 -0.06 -17.23 -2.76
CA HIS A 62 1.09 -16.34 -2.63
C HIS A 62 1.74 -16.01 -3.98
N THR A 63 0.93 -15.71 -4.98
CA THR A 63 1.36 -15.29 -6.30
C THR A 63 0.30 -14.47 -7.00
N ARG A 64 0.66 -13.88 -8.14
CA ARG A 64 -0.27 -13.12 -8.97
C ARG A 64 -1.28 -14.07 -9.64
N SER A 65 -2.57 -13.70 -9.59
CA SER A 65 -3.63 -14.37 -10.36
C SER A 65 -3.45 -14.12 -11.87
N LYS A 66 -4.07 -14.97 -12.69
CA LYS A 66 -4.20 -14.72 -14.14
C LYS A 66 -5.27 -13.68 -14.47
N GLN A 67 -6.11 -13.33 -13.50
CA GLN A 67 -7.16 -12.33 -13.67
C GLN A 67 -6.59 -10.93 -13.47
N THR A 68 -7.22 -9.97 -14.13
CA THR A 68 -6.97 -8.54 -13.96
C THR A 68 -8.29 -7.80 -13.77
N VAL A 69 -8.22 -6.58 -13.28
CA VAL A 69 -9.37 -5.68 -13.15
C VAL A 69 -9.17 -4.50 -14.09
N HIS A 70 -10.00 -4.40 -15.12
CA HIS A 70 -9.98 -3.28 -16.03
C HIS A 70 -10.53 -2.02 -15.35
N VAL A 71 -9.79 -0.92 -15.43
CA VAL A 71 -10.21 0.37 -14.88
C VAL A 71 -9.94 1.51 -15.88
N GLU A 72 -10.91 2.41 -15.94
CA GLU A 72 -10.81 3.64 -16.72
C GLU A 72 -10.16 4.75 -15.90
N PRO A 73 -9.45 5.71 -16.54
CA PRO A 73 -8.88 6.85 -15.84
C PRO A 73 -9.95 7.70 -15.16
N LYS A 74 -9.58 8.34 -14.07
CA LYS A 74 -10.44 9.21 -13.27
C LYS A 74 -9.70 10.50 -12.92
N GLU A 75 -10.46 11.54 -12.57
CA GLU A 75 -9.90 12.85 -12.21
C GLU A 75 -9.03 12.83 -10.97
N VAL A 76 -9.36 11.94 -10.02
CA VAL A 76 -8.60 11.75 -8.79
C VAL A 76 -8.15 10.30 -8.69
N ILE A 77 -6.86 10.11 -8.48
CA ILE A 77 -6.27 8.80 -8.24
C ILE A 77 -5.65 8.82 -6.85
N ILE A 78 -6.08 7.88 -6.00
CA ILE A 78 -5.47 7.65 -4.69
C ILE A 78 -4.70 6.33 -4.76
N VAL A 79 -3.40 6.40 -4.52
CA VAL A 79 -2.54 5.23 -4.39
C VAL A 79 -2.27 5.01 -2.90
N GLU A 80 -2.65 3.85 -2.38
CA GLU A 80 -2.43 3.53 -0.97
C GLU A 80 -1.53 2.31 -0.82
N GLY A 81 -0.71 2.33 0.20
CA GLY A 81 0.18 1.22 0.56
C GLY A 81 1.33 1.64 1.45
N ILE A 82 1.98 0.67 2.05
CA ILE A 82 3.04 0.91 3.06
C ILE A 82 4.34 1.48 2.46
N LEU A 83 4.59 1.28 1.18
CA LEU A 83 5.84 1.64 0.50
C LEU A 83 5.64 2.59 -0.69
N VAL A 84 4.44 3.16 -0.86
CA VAL A 84 4.15 4.05 -2.01
C VAL A 84 5.03 5.29 -2.06
N LEU A 85 5.57 5.74 -0.93
CA LEU A 85 6.50 6.88 -0.86
C LEU A 85 7.98 6.46 -0.91
N ASN A 86 8.29 5.17 -1.03
CA ASN A 86 9.67 4.69 -1.00
C ASN A 86 10.43 4.94 -2.30
N ASP A 87 9.80 4.77 -3.46
CA ASP A 87 10.45 4.95 -4.76
C ASP A 87 10.31 6.41 -5.24
N PRO A 88 11.43 7.11 -5.54
CA PRO A 88 11.38 8.48 -6.04
C PRO A 88 10.58 8.64 -7.33
N ARG A 89 10.58 7.65 -8.20
CA ARG A 89 9.82 7.69 -9.46
C ARG A 89 8.30 7.70 -9.21
N LEU A 90 7.83 6.99 -8.16
CA LEU A 90 6.43 7.07 -7.74
C LEU A 90 6.11 8.45 -7.15
N ARG A 91 6.98 8.96 -6.29
CA ARG A 91 6.79 10.29 -5.68
C ARG A 91 6.68 11.40 -6.73
N ASP A 92 7.44 11.30 -7.80
CA ASP A 92 7.44 12.29 -8.90
C ASP A 92 6.11 12.34 -9.67
N LEU A 93 5.30 11.28 -9.59
CA LEU A 93 3.96 11.23 -10.18
C LEU A 93 2.87 11.81 -9.27
N MET A 94 3.18 12.07 -8.00
CA MET A 94 2.19 12.46 -6.99
C MET A 94 2.12 13.97 -6.79
N ASP A 95 0.91 14.53 -6.84
CA ASP A 95 0.66 15.95 -6.52
C ASP A 95 0.65 16.19 -5.01
N ILE A 96 0.12 15.25 -4.23
CA ILE A 96 0.03 15.31 -2.77
C ILE A 96 0.53 13.99 -2.18
N LYS A 97 1.51 14.08 -1.28
CA LYS A 97 2.09 12.93 -0.56
C LYS A 97 1.70 12.99 0.91
N ILE A 98 1.05 11.93 1.38
CA ILE A 98 0.50 11.85 2.73
C ILE A 98 1.12 10.66 3.45
N PHE A 99 1.63 10.89 4.65
CA PHE A 99 2.07 9.85 5.57
C PHE A 99 1.08 9.75 6.73
N VAL A 100 0.48 8.58 6.91
CA VAL A 100 -0.43 8.30 8.03
C VAL A 100 0.42 7.78 9.19
N ASP A 101 0.54 8.59 10.23
CA ASP A 101 1.38 8.29 11.40
C ASP A 101 0.52 7.70 12.53
N THR A 102 0.97 6.61 13.08
CA THR A 102 0.33 5.93 14.22
C THR A 102 1.40 5.35 15.11
N ASP A 103 1.28 5.49 16.41
CA ASP A 103 2.24 4.96 17.37
C ASP A 103 2.41 3.43 17.25
N ASP A 104 3.60 2.94 17.53
CA ASP A 104 3.97 1.52 17.38
C ASP A 104 3.07 0.58 18.18
N ASP A 105 2.72 0.96 19.40
CA ASP A 105 1.85 0.17 20.29
C ASP A 105 0.42 0.06 19.74
N ILE A 106 -0.12 1.13 19.18
CA ILE A 106 -1.43 1.12 18.55
C ILE A 106 -1.41 0.26 17.27
N ARG A 107 -0.35 0.35 16.48
CA ARG A 107 -0.22 -0.46 15.26
C ARG A 107 -0.16 -1.95 15.58
N ILE A 108 0.62 -2.36 16.58
CA ILE A 108 0.70 -3.78 16.97
C ILE A 108 -0.63 -4.28 17.56
N ILE A 109 -1.31 -3.49 18.38
CA ILE A 109 -2.60 -3.86 18.95
C ILE A 109 -3.65 -4.07 17.83
N ARG A 110 -3.74 -3.14 16.89
CA ARG A 110 -4.65 -3.27 15.71
C ARG A 110 -4.32 -4.51 14.88
N ARG A 111 -3.04 -4.78 14.66
CA ARG A 111 -2.59 -5.97 13.92
C ARG A 111 -2.96 -7.26 14.63
N ILE A 112 -2.71 -7.36 15.93
CA ILE A 112 -3.07 -8.53 16.73
C ILE A 112 -4.58 -8.79 16.62
N LYS A 113 -5.39 -7.78 16.88
CA LYS A 113 -6.85 -7.90 16.80
C LYS A 113 -7.31 -8.42 15.44
N ARG A 114 -6.90 -7.75 14.36
CA ARG A 114 -7.25 -8.16 12.98
C ARG A 114 -6.81 -9.59 12.66
N ASP A 115 -5.56 -9.93 12.96
CA ASP A 115 -4.97 -11.22 12.56
C ASP A 115 -5.57 -12.38 13.36
N LEU A 116 -5.99 -12.15 14.62
CA LEU A 116 -6.71 -13.15 15.41
C LEU A 116 -8.17 -13.30 14.97
N GLU A 117 -8.88 -12.19 14.78
CA GLU A 117 -10.32 -12.21 14.51
C GLU A 117 -10.66 -12.55 13.05
N GLU A 118 -9.87 -12.04 12.08
CA GLU A 118 -10.19 -12.13 10.67
C GLU A 118 -9.33 -13.13 9.89
N ARG A 119 -8.11 -13.42 10.37
CA ARG A 119 -7.14 -14.26 9.64
C ARG A 119 -6.85 -15.59 10.30
N GLY A 120 -7.49 -15.88 11.44
CA GLY A 120 -7.36 -17.15 12.16
C GLY A 120 -5.94 -17.48 12.65
N ARG A 121 -5.09 -16.46 12.86
CA ARG A 121 -3.71 -16.65 13.30
C ARG A 121 -3.64 -16.80 14.83
N SER A 122 -2.59 -17.44 15.31
CA SER A 122 -2.29 -17.46 16.75
C SER A 122 -1.58 -16.16 17.18
N LEU A 123 -1.78 -15.75 18.42
CA LEU A 123 -1.10 -14.59 19.01
C LEU A 123 0.44 -14.71 18.89
N GLN A 124 0.98 -15.89 19.20
CA GLN A 124 2.42 -16.14 19.11
C GLN A 124 2.93 -15.91 17.67
N SER A 125 2.22 -16.45 16.67
CA SER A 125 2.58 -16.27 15.26
C SER A 125 2.59 -14.80 14.84
N VAL A 126 1.64 -14.00 15.32
CA VAL A 126 1.57 -12.56 15.02
C VAL A 126 2.74 -11.81 15.66
N ILE A 127 3.05 -12.10 16.93
CA ILE A 127 4.17 -11.48 17.67
C ILE A 127 5.50 -11.83 17.00
N ASP A 128 5.74 -13.10 16.70
CA ASP A 128 6.99 -13.54 16.07
C ASP A 128 7.21 -12.86 14.72
N GLN A 129 6.18 -12.78 13.89
CA GLN A 129 6.26 -12.09 12.61
C GLN A 129 6.49 -10.58 12.78
N TYR A 130 5.83 -9.97 13.75
CA TYR A 130 6.01 -8.55 14.02
C TYR A 130 7.47 -8.23 14.39
N LEU A 131 8.04 -8.99 15.31
CA LEU A 131 9.41 -8.77 15.78
C LEU A 131 10.46 -9.12 14.73
N SER A 132 10.27 -10.21 13.99
CA SER A 132 11.25 -10.67 13.01
C SER A 132 11.22 -9.94 11.68
N THR A 133 10.07 -9.45 11.26
CA THR A 133 9.87 -8.90 9.91
C THR A 133 9.24 -7.51 9.91
N VAL A 134 8.04 -7.36 10.48
CA VAL A 134 7.24 -6.15 10.31
C VAL A 134 7.91 -4.93 10.92
N LYS A 135 8.36 -5.03 12.17
CA LYS A 135 9.03 -3.92 12.88
C LYS A 135 10.35 -3.52 12.23
N PRO A 136 11.28 -4.44 11.90
CA PRO A 136 12.51 -4.08 11.19
C PRO A 136 12.23 -3.40 9.83
N MET A 137 11.30 -3.92 9.04
CA MET A 137 10.96 -3.35 7.73
C MET A 137 10.31 -1.97 7.85
N TYR A 138 9.49 -1.76 8.86
CA TYR A 138 8.92 -0.45 9.15
C TYR A 138 10.00 0.60 9.38
N HIS A 139 10.94 0.33 10.28
CA HIS A 139 12.01 1.27 10.61
C HIS A 139 13.03 1.45 9.47
N GLN A 140 13.25 0.42 8.67
CA GLN A 140 14.21 0.49 7.57
C GLN A 140 13.65 1.18 6.33
N PHE A 141 12.40 0.92 5.96
CA PHE A 141 11.84 1.33 4.66
C PHE A 141 10.63 2.24 4.74
N ILE A 142 9.76 2.11 5.76
CA ILE A 142 8.50 2.85 5.83
C ILE A 142 8.67 4.17 6.57
N GLU A 143 9.12 4.12 7.82
CA GLU A 143 9.29 5.32 8.65
C GLU A 143 10.18 6.39 7.99
N PRO A 144 11.31 6.05 7.33
CA PRO A 144 12.14 7.04 6.66
C PRO A 144 11.42 7.82 5.55
N THR A 145 10.35 7.27 4.96
CA THR A 145 9.58 7.94 3.90
C THR A 145 8.74 9.11 4.41
N LYS A 146 8.53 9.22 5.70
CA LYS A 146 7.85 10.35 6.34
C LYS A 146 8.41 11.70 5.91
N ARG A 147 9.72 11.79 5.67
CA ARG A 147 10.40 13.00 5.20
C ARG A 147 9.93 13.49 3.83
N TYR A 148 9.35 12.63 3.03
CA TYR A 148 8.87 12.96 1.68
C TYR A 148 7.40 13.36 1.66
N ALA A 149 6.69 13.25 2.78
CA ALA A 149 5.29 13.62 2.88
C ALA A 149 5.11 15.13 2.87
N ASP A 150 4.10 15.60 2.16
CA ASP A 150 3.63 16.98 2.23
C ASP A 150 2.76 17.18 3.49
N ILE A 151 2.07 16.13 3.91
CA ILE A 151 1.18 16.13 5.07
C ILE A 151 1.41 14.85 5.88
N ILE A 152 1.55 15.02 7.20
CA ILE A 152 1.58 13.91 8.16
C ILE A 152 0.27 13.93 8.93
N VAL A 153 -0.50 12.83 8.84
CA VAL A 153 -1.78 12.67 9.55
C VAL A 153 -1.52 11.90 10.84
N PRO A 154 -1.60 12.54 12.01
CA PRO A 154 -1.42 11.85 13.29
C PRO A 154 -2.64 10.98 13.64
N GLU A 155 -2.42 10.01 14.50
CA GLU A 155 -3.44 9.10 15.04
C GLU A 155 -4.11 8.17 14.02
N GLY A 156 -3.58 8.11 12.81
CA GLY A 156 -4.05 7.22 11.76
C GLY A 156 -5.30 7.70 11.03
N GLY A 157 -5.94 6.78 10.31
CA GLY A 157 -7.10 7.06 9.45
C GLY A 157 -8.39 7.43 10.17
N GLU A 158 -8.39 7.52 11.50
CA GLU A 158 -9.55 7.94 12.30
C GLU A 158 -9.53 9.44 12.63
N ASN A 159 -8.49 10.16 12.21
CA ASN A 159 -8.40 11.61 12.42
C ASN A 159 -9.35 12.36 11.47
N GLN A 160 -10.59 12.55 11.92
CA GLN A 160 -11.65 13.17 11.13
C GLN A 160 -11.30 14.59 10.68
N VAL A 161 -10.63 15.38 11.52
CA VAL A 161 -10.22 16.75 11.18
C VAL A 161 -9.25 16.76 9.99
N ALA A 162 -8.25 15.90 10.01
CA ALA A 162 -7.31 15.77 8.91
C ALA A 162 -8.01 15.29 7.62
N ILE A 163 -8.91 14.33 7.73
CA ILE A 163 -9.71 13.83 6.59
C ILE A 163 -10.54 14.96 5.98
N ASP A 164 -11.23 15.74 6.78
CA ASP A 164 -12.08 16.84 6.30
C ASP A 164 -11.26 17.92 5.57
N ILE A 165 -10.07 18.23 6.07
CA ILE A 165 -9.15 19.18 5.42
C ILE A 165 -8.71 18.62 4.05
N LEU A 166 -8.31 17.35 3.99
CA LEU A 166 -7.87 16.70 2.74
C LEU A 166 -9.01 16.64 1.72
N VAL A 167 -10.21 16.23 2.14
CA VAL A 167 -11.39 16.19 1.27
C VAL A 167 -11.71 17.56 0.71
N THR A 168 -11.65 18.59 1.53
CA THR A 168 -11.89 19.97 1.11
C THR A 168 -10.86 20.41 0.08
N LYS A 169 -9.57 20.12 0.32
CA LYS A 169 -8.50 20.49 -0.60
C LYS A 169 -8.61 19.75 -1.95
N VAL A 170 -8.93 18.47 -1.94
CA VAL A 170 -9.14 17.71 -3.18
C VAL A 170 -10.32 18.28 -3.98
N ARG A 171 -11.43 18.58 -3.30
CA ARG A 171 -12.59 19.20 -3.98
C ARG A 171 -12.24 20.54 -4.61
N ASP A 172 -11.44 21.35 -3.95
CA ASP A 172 -10.97 22.64 -4.45
C ASP A 172 -10.14 22.50 -5.74
N ILE A 173 -9.34 21.44 -5.83
CA ILE A 173 -8.44 21.19 -6.99
C ILE A 173 -9.25 20.75 -8.22
N ILE A 174 -10.33 19.98 -8.02
CA ILE A 174 -11.11 19.39 -9.11
C ILE A 174 -12.40 20.17 -9.43
N SER A 175 -12.66 21.29 -8.76
CA SER A 175 -13.78 22.20 -9.08
C SER A 175 -13.38 23.26 -10.08
#